data_093addaa45046ead3396690940b0f4d2
#
_entry.id   093addaa45046ead3396690940b0f4d2
#
_cell.length_a   1.000
_cell.length_b   1.000
_cell.length_c   1.000
_cell.angle_alpha   90.00
_cell.angle_beta   90.00
_cell.angle_gamma   90.00
#
_symmetry.space_group_name_H-M   'P 1'
#
loop_
_entity.id
_entity.type
_entity.pdbx_description
1 polymer ?
#
loop_
_entity_poly.entity_id
_entity_poly.type
_entity_poly.pdbx_seq_one_letter_code
_entity_poly.pdbx_strand_id
1 'polypeptide(L)'
;MKTKKFLKIALLVVIAALFIWTFVFLYQKSQPKVTVYETIVPEVTDLEKTTVATGKVEPRDEVLIKPQISGIIAEVYKEAGQSVKQGEVLAKVKVIPELGQLNSAESRVRLAEINAAQAETDFARTQKLYNDKLISAEEYEKGEVSVKQAGEELQTAKDNLEIVKEGITKNSASFSSTLIRSTITGLILDVPIKVGNSVIMSNTFNDGTTIATVANMNDLIFRGNIDETEVGRVHEGMPVKLTIGALQNLSFDATLEYISPKGVEENGANQFEIKAAIAAPDSVQIRSGYSANAEIVLDRAQKTLAVPESTIEFNGDSTFVYVMTDSVPVQKFERRPIQVGMSDGIKIAIKSGISAQDKIRGAEKKD
;
A
#
# COMPACT_ATOMS: atom_id res chain seq x y z
N MET A 1 52.78 54.65 71.11
CA MET A 1 51.35 54.20 71.37
C MET A 1 50.30 54.69 70.35
N LYS A 2 50.53 55.69 69.56
CA LYS A 2 49.57 56.29 68.60
C LYS A 2 49.34 55.44 67.30
N THR A 3 50.39 54.74 66.83
CA THR A 3 50.33 53.94 65.59
C THR A 3 49.42 52.70 65.65
N LYS A 4 49.37 52.01 66.84
CA LYS A 4 48.47 50.82 67.01
C LYS A 4 47.00 51.17 67.07
N LYS A 5 46.67 52.43 67.53
CA LYS A 5 45.25 52.87 67.48
C LYS A 5 44.81 53.23 66.06
N PHE A 6 45.67 53.82 65.27
CA PHE A 6 45.38 54.17 63.86
C PHE A 6 45.15 52.93 63.00
N LEU A 7 45.98 51.88 63.23
CA LEU A 7 45.87 50.61 62.50
C LEU A 7 44.49 49.86 62.83
N LYS A 8 44.04 49.95 64.07
CA LYS A 8 42.76 49.40 64.47
C LYS A 8 41.56 50.14 63.88
N ILE A 9 41.64 51.46 63.79
CA ILE A 9 40.62 52.30 63.15
C ILE A 9 40.58 52.06 61.65
N ALA A 10 41.74 51.98 60.97
CA ALA A 10 41.84 51.67 59.56
C ALA A 10 41.26 50.27 59.22
N LEU A 11 41.53 49.25 60.08
CA LEU A 11 40.95 47.90 59.94
C LEU A 11 39.46 47.91 60.08
N LEU A 12 38.89 48.69 61.03
CA LEU A 12 37.47 48.81 61.27
C LEU A 12 36.74 49.49 60.08
N VAL A 13 37.36 50.50 59.47
CA VAL A 13 36.84 51.17 58.27
C VAL A 13 36.80 50.20 57.06
N VAL A 14 37.88 49.41 56.88
CA VAL A 14 37.89 48.39 55.80
C VAL A 14 36.81 47.30 55.96
N ILE A 15 36.61 46.84 57.21
CA ILE A 15 35.57 45.90 57.53
C ILE A 15 34.15 46.47 57.29
N ALA A 16 33.95 47.76 57.68
CA ALA A 16 32.67 48.46 57.46
C ALA A 16 32.44 48.68 55.92
N ALA A 17 33.48 49.02 55.17
CA ALA A 17 33.38 49.19 53.69
C ALA A 17 33.08 47.84 53.01
N LEU A 18 33.67 46.74 53.47
CA LEU A 18 33.40 45.40 52.98
C LEU A 18 31.95 44.97 53.27
N PHE A 19 31.44 45.32 54.48
CA PHE A 19 30.07 45.04 54.87
C PHE A 19 29.05 45.82 54.03
N ILE A 20 29.32 47.09 53.77
CA ILE A 20 28.46 47.94 52.91
C ILE A 20 28.50 47.42 51.48
N TRP A 21 29.68 47.05 50.99
CA TRP A 21 29.83 46.50 49.61
C TRP A 21 29.10 45.17 49.44
N THR A 22 29.22 44.24 50.42
CA THR A 22 28.49 42.97 50.40
C THR A 22 26.95 43.17 50.51
N PHE A 23 26.51 44.13 51.32
CA PHE A 23 25.11 44.49 51.45
C PHE A 23 24.53 45.07 50.18
N VAL A 24 25.23 46.00 49.49
CA VAL A 24 24.83 46.56 48.22
C VAL A 24 24.84 45.49 47.11
N PHE A 25 25.86 44.62 47.10
CA PHE A 25 25.92 43.49 46.16
C PHE A 25 24.73 42.51 46.33
N LEU A 26 24.43 42.13 47.60
CA LEU A 26 23.30 41.27 47.92
C LEU A 26 21.94 41.93 47.60
N TYR A 27 21.84 43.25 47.83
CA TYR A 27 20.62 44.01 47.50
C TYR A 27 20.42 44.09 46.00
N GLN A 28 21.44 44.31 45.17
CA GLN A 28 21.37 44.29 43.73
C GLN A 28 21.04 42.87 43.19
N LYS A 29 21.57 41.84 43.77
CA LYS A 29 21.32 40.46 43.38
C LYS A 29 19.95 39.93 43.85
N SER A 30 19.39 40.55 44.89
CA SER A 30 18.06 40.23 45.45
C SER A 30 16.90 40.90 44.70
N GLN A 31 17.20 41.81 43.76
CA GLN A 31 16.14 42.39 42.94
C GLN A 31 15.56 41.32 42.00
N PRO A 32 14.24 41.09 41.97
CA PRO A 32 13.61 40.11 41.09
C PRO A 32 13.92 40.53 39.64
N LYS A 33 14.54 39.62 38.88
CA LYS A 33 14.71 39.83 37.44
C LYS A 33 13.32 39.96 36.81
N VAL A 34 13.08 41.03 36.13
CA VAL A 34 11.85 41.25 35.39
C VAL A 34 11.84 40.25 34.24
N THR A 35 11.06 39.18 34.37
CA THR A 35 10.86 38.25 33.28
C THR A 35 9.98 38.87 32.22
N VAL A 36 10.51 38.93 30.99
CA VAL A 36 9.77 39.41 29.81
C VAL A 36 9.22 38.21 29.07
N TYR A 37 7.94 38.23 28.81
CA TYR A 37 7.25 37.16 28.07
C TYR A 37 7.01 37.59 26.63
N GLU A 38 7.07 36.64 25.71
CA GLU A 38 6.58 36.82 24.36
C GLU A 38 5.06 37.03 24.39
N THR A 39 4.55 37.90 23.54
CA THR A 39 3.10 38.14 23.42
C THR A 39 2.59 37.56 22.14
N ILE A 40 1.60 36.71 22.23
CA ILE A 40 0.95 36.01 21.12
C ILE A 40 -0.44 36.59 20.94
N VAL A 41 -0.79 36.89 19.69
CA VAL A 41 -2.14 37.33 19.32
C VAL A 41 -2.92 36.16 18.80
N PRO A 42 -4.14 35.89 19.30
CA PRO A 42 -4.99 34.86 18.76
C PRO A 42 -5.24 35.04 17.26
N GLU A 43 -5.22 33.99 16.51
CA GLU A 43 -5.49 34.03 15.07
C GLU A 43 -6.75 33.23 14.72
N VAL A 44 -7.46 33.69 13.69
CA VAL A 44 -8.60 32.94 13.15
C VAL A 44 -8.07 32.00 12.08
N THR A 45 -8.15 30.70 12.37
CA THR A 45 -7.63 29.67 11.47
C THR A 45 -8.53 28.44 11.48
N ASP A 46 -8.35 27.57 10.49
CA ASP A 46 -8.95 26.26 10.46
C ASP A 46 -8.05 25.31 11.26
N LEU A 47 -8.64 24.50 12.15
CA LEU A 47 -7.95 23.44 12.89
C LEU A 47 -8.47 22.09 12.43
N GLU A 48 -7.57 21.16 12.22
CA GLU A 48 -7.89 19.76 11.88
C GLU A 48 -7.22 18.86 12.91
N LYS A 49 -8.02 18.03 13.55
CA LYS A 49 -7.49 16.95 14.40
C LYS A 49 -7.28 15.72 13.54
N THR A 50 -6.04 15.29 13.41
CA THR A 50 -5.67 14.17 12.56
C THR A 50 -5.08 13.02 13.37
N THR A 51 -5.21 11.81 12.85
CA THR A 51 -4.40 10.65 13.24
C THR A 51 -3.61 10.15 12.04
N VAL A 52 -2.45 9.54 12.28
CA VAL A 52 -1.54 9.12 11.23
C VAL A 52 -1.52 7.60 11.13
N ALA A 53 -1.73 7.10 9.92
CA ALA A 53 -1.51 5.71 9.59
C ALA A 53 -0.33 5.59 8.61
N THR A 54 0.49 4.58 8.79
CA THR A 54 1.63 4.29 7.90
C THR A 54 1.33 3.10 7.02
N GLY A 55 1.78 3.14 5.77
CA GLY A 55 1.49 2.07 4.82
C GLY A 55 2.20 2.25 3.49
N LYS A 56 1.57 1.70 2.45
CA LYS A 56 2.08 1.72 1.07
C LYS A 56 0.98 2.09 0.10
N VAL A 57 1.39 2.62 -1.03
CA VAL A 57 0.50 2.79 -2.19
C VAL A 57 0.61 1.56 -3.06
N GLU A 58 -0.53 0.95 -3.36
CA GLU A 58 -0.65 -0.27 -4.16
C GLU A 58 -1.79 -0.11 -5.17
N PRO A 59 -1.76 -0.83 -6.30
CA PRO A 59 -2.94 -0.91 -7.16
C PRO A 59 -4.05 -1.66 -6.44
N ARG A 60 -5.31 -1.27 -6.69
CA ARG A 60 -6.47 -1.96 -6.11
C ARG A 60 -6.51 -3.43 -6.49
N ASP A 61 -6.28 -3.70 -7.78
CA ASP A 61 -6.27 -5.04 -8.35
C ASP A 61 -4.88 -5.36 -8.89
N GLU A 62 -4.25 -6.35 -8.28
CA GLU A 62 -3.00 -6.94 -8.71
C GLU A 62 -3.22 -8.42 -9.00
N VAL A 63 -2.93 -8.83 -10.24
CA VAL A 63 -3.16 -10.18 -10.70
C VAL A 63 -1.85 -10.89 -10.99
N LEU A 64 -1.64 -12.01 -10.32
CA LEU A 64 -0.53 -12.92 -10.57
C LEU A 64 -0.88 -13.84 -11.73
N ILE A 65 -0.24 -13.64 -12.88
CA ILE A 65 -0.41 -14.50 -14.05
C ILE A 65 0.39 -15.78 -13.84
N LYS A 66 -0.32 -16.90 -13.85
CA LYS A 66 0.25 -18.25 -13.63
C LYS A 66 0.05 -19.13 -14.86
N PRO A 67 0.93 -20.11 -15.12
CA PRO A 67 0.81 -21.00 -16.26
C PRO A 67 -0.33 -22.01 -16.03
N GLN A 68 -1.00 -22.41 -17.11
CA GLN A 68 -2.00 -23.47 -17.12
C GLN A 68 -1.38 -24.86 -17.37
N ILE A 69 -0.10 -24.90 -17.70
CA ILE A 69 0.66 -26.12 -18.00
C ILE A 69 2.06 -26.00 -17.43
N SER A 70 2.59 -27.11 -16.92
CA SER A 70 3.97 -27.21 -16.44
C SER A 70 4.97 -27.41 -17.60
N GLY A 71 6.15 -26.82 -17.48
CA GLY A 71 7.18 -26.96 -18.51
C GLY A 71 8.37 -26.04 -18.28
N ILE A 72 9.06 -25.69 -19.36
CA ILE A 72 10.19 -24.74 -19.37
C ILE A 72 9.79 -23.51 -20.17
N ILE A 73 10.16 -22.31 -19.70
CA ILE A 73 9.98 -21.07 -20.43
C ILE A 73 10.86 -21.10 -21.68
N ALA A 74 10.22 -21.12 -22.84
CA ALA A 74 10.89 -21.07 -24.13
C ALA A 74 11.20 -19.64 -24.57
N GLU A 75 10.25 -18.73 -24.36
CA GLU A 75 10.35 -17.32 -24.79
C GLU A 75 9.62 -16.43 -23.79
N VAL A 76 10.13 -15.22 -23.58
CA VAL A 76 9.49 -14.14 -22.82
C VAL A 76 9.32 -12.97 -23.76
N TYR A 77 8.09 -12.51 -23.99
CA TYR A 77 7.75 -11.48 -24.96
C TYR A 77 7.59 -10.09 -24.34
N LYS A 78 7.39 -10.03 -23.04
CA LYS A 78 7.12 -8.80 -22.31
C LYS A 78 8.00 -8.69 -21.07
N GLU A 79 8.38 -7.46 -20.75
CA GLU A 79 9.21 -7.13 -19.59
C GLU A 79 8.43 -6.24 -18.61
N ALA A 80 8.94 -6.16 -17.38
CA ALA A 80 8.41 -5.26 -16.36
C ALA A 80 8.45 -3.79 -16.84
N GLY A 81 7.39 -3.03 -16.53
CA GLY A 81 7.21 -1.65 -16.94
C GLY A 81 6.50 -1.48 -18.30
N GLN A 82 6.20 -2.56 -19.04
CA GLN A 82 5.43 -2.50 -20.27
C GLN A 82 3.94 -2.61 -20.01
N SER A 83 3.13 -1.90 -20.79
CA SER A 83 1.67 -2.06 -20.80
C SER A 83 1.25 -3.29 -21.58
N VAL A 84 0.20 -3.96 -21.11
CA VAL A 84 -0.36 -5.17 -21.71
C VAL A 84 -1.86 -5.09 -21.77
N LYS A 85 -2.47 -5.63 -22.83
CA LYS A 85 -3.92 -5.78 -22.97
C LYS A 85 -4.34 -7.18 -22.55
N GLN A 86 -5.60 -7.32 -22.14
CA GLN A 86 -6.21 -8.62 -21.88
C GLN A 86 -6.09 -9.51 -23.13
N GLY A 87 -5.64 -10.77 -22.97
CA GLY A 87 -5.41 -11.74 -24.03
C GLY A 87 -4.04 -11.63 -24.71
N GLU A 88 -3.25 -10.60 -24.45
CA GLU A 88 -1.91 -10.43 -25.02
C GLU A 88 -0.91 -11.43 -24.44
N VAL A 89 -0.03 -11.97 -25.28
CA VAL A 89 0.93 -13.01 -24.91
C VAL A 89 2.09 -12.40 -24.11
N LEU A 90 2.39 -13.00 -22.97
CA LEU A 90 3.50 -12.60 -22.07
C LEU A 90 4.72 -13.51 -22.23
N ALA A 91 4.48 -14.82 -22.26
CA ALA A 91 5.53 -15.83 -22.35
C ALA A 91 5.03 -17.10 -23.06
N LYS A 92 5.98 -17.93 -23.51
CA LYS A 92 5.71 -19.24 -24.09
C LYS A 92 6.36 -20.31 -23.24
N VAL A 93 5.58 -21.33 -22.89
CA VAL A 93 6.05 -22.53 -22.18
C VAL A 93 6.22 -23.67 -23.19
N LYS A 94 7.34 -24.36 -23.11
CA LYS A 94 7.56 -25.63 -23.80
C LYS A 94 7.25 -26.75 -22.82
N VAL A 95 6.33 -27.63 -23.21
CA VAL A 95 5.95 -28.80 -22.43
C VAL A 95 7.11 -29.78 -22.33
N ILE A 96 7.29 -30.37 -21.17
CA ILE A 96 8.16 -31.54 -20.97
C ILE A 96 7.26 -32.73 -20.72
N PRO A 97 7.02 -33.59 -21.72
CA PRO A 97 6.14 -34.73 -21.53
C PRO A 97 6.73 -35.74 -20.55
N GLU A 98 5.88 -36.29 -19.73
CA GLU A 98 6.24 -37.44 -18.91
C GLU A 98 6.45 -38.65 -19.80
N LEU A 99 7.61 -39.32 -19.67
CA LEU A 99 8.02 -40.43 -20.54
C LEU A 99 7.00 -41.58 -20.54
N GLY A 100 6.38 -41.88 -19.41
CA GLY A 100 5.34 -42.92 -19.31
C GLY A 100 4.08 -42.57 -20.13
N GLN A 101 3.62 -41.33 -20.04
CA GLN A 101 2.45 -40.87 -20.82
C GLN A 101 2.78 -40.79 -22.31
N LEU A 102 3.97 -40.32 -22.68
CA LEU A 102 4.45 -40.28 -24.07
C LEU A 102 4.47 -41.67 -24.68
N ASN A 103 5.11 -42.63 -24.04
CA ASN A 103 5.19 -44.01 -24.51
C ASN A 103 3.78 -44.65 -24.65
N SER A 104 2.89 -44.39 -23.71
CA SER A 104 1.51 -44.87 -23.76
C SER A 104 0.74 -44.28 -24.96
N ALA A 105 0.85 -42.96 -25.19
CA ALA A 105 0.21 -42.28 -26.30
C ALA A 105 0.76 -42.77 -27.65
N GLU A 106 2.08 -42.95 -27.78
CA GLU A 106 2.71 -43.51 -28.99
C GLU A 106 2.26 -44.96 -29.25
N SER A 107 2.10 -45.75 -28.21
CA SER A 107 1.59 -47.14 -28.34
C SER A 107 0.15 -47.18 -28.82
N ARG A 108 -0.71 -46.26 -28.33
CA ARG A 108 -2.12 -46.13 -28.78
C ARG A 108 -2.20 -45.72 -30.27
N VAL A 109 -1.35 -44.80 -30.71
CA VAL A 109 -1.30 -44.44 -32.14
C VAL A 109 -0.93 -45.67 -32.99
N ARG A 110 0.12 -46.43 -32.61
CA ARG A 110 0.49 -47.63 -33.35
C ARG A 110 -0.63 -48.69 -33.42
N LEU A 111 -1.37 -48.89 -32.33
CA LEU A 111 -2.52 -49.81 -32.32
C LEU A 111 -3.65 -49.31 -33.23
N ALA A 112 -3.98 -48.04 -33.15
CA ALA A 112 -5.02 -47.42 -34.01
C ALA A 112 -4.63 -47.44 -35.50
N GLU A 113 -3.33 -47.27 -35.85
CA GLU A 113 -2.82 -47.40 -37.21
C GLU A 113 -3.01 -48.82 -37.74
N ILE A 114 -2.69 -49.86 -36.93
CA ILE A 114 -2.89 -51.26 -37.30
C ILE A 114 -4.39 -51.50 -37.53
N ASN A 115 -5.26 -51.06 -36.63
CA ASN A 115 -6.72 -51.30 -36.75
C ASN A 115 -7.29 -50.56 -38.00
N ALA A 116 -6.86 -49.33 -38.25
CA ALA A 116 -7.31 -48.55 -39.43
C ALA A 116 -6.86 -49.24 -40.73
N ALA A 117 -5.61 -49.70 -40.82
CA ALA A 117 -5.10 -50.44 -41.98
C ALA A 117 -5.82 -51.74 -42.22
N GLN A 118 -6.16 -52.48 -41.15
CA GLN A 118 -6.96 -53.70 -41.25
C GLN A 118 -8.38 -53.39 -41.75
N ALA A 119 -9.06 -52.40 -41.17
CA ALA A 119 -10.40 -51.99 -41.59
C ALA A 119 -10.44 -51.53 -43.06
N GLU A 120 -9.43 -50.78 -43.51
CA GLU A 120 -9.26 -50.38 -44.94
C GLU A 120 -9.13 -51.60 -45.86
N THR A 121 -8.28 -52.60 -45.46
CA THR A 121 -8.08 -53.83 -46.21
C THR A 121 -9.34 -54.62 -46.34
N ASP A 122 -10.08 -54.77 -45.21
CA ASP A 122 -11.34 -55.51 -45.18
C ASP A 122 -12.44 -54.80 -45.97
N PHE A 123 -12.50 -53.48 -45.90
CA PHE A 123 -13.46 -52.71 -46.69
C PHE A 123 -13.15 -52.78 -48.19
N ALA A 124 -11.88 -52.73 -48.61
CA ALA A 124 -11.48 -52.89 -50.00
C ALA A 124 -11.92 -54.25 -50.56
N ARG A 125 -11.90 -55.32 -49.73
CA ARG A 125 -12.43 -56.60 -50.08
C ARG A 125 -13.96 -56.57 -50.17
N THR A 126 -14.62 -56.01 -49.19
CA THR A 126 -16.11 -55.85 -49.14
C THR A 126 -16.58 -55.02 -50.36
N GLN A 127 -15.89 -53.96 -50.74
CA GLN A 127 -16.21 -53.12 -51.88
C GLN A 127 -16.15 -53.92 -53.23
N LYS A 128 -15.14 -54.81 -53.40
CA LYS A 128 -15.07 -55.65 -54.59
C LYS A 128 -16.26 -56.64 -54.63
N LEU A 129 -16.60 -57.31 -53.50
CA LEU A 129 -17.71 -58.22 -53.43
C LEU A 129 -19.05 -57.52 -53.71
N TYR A 130 -19.22 -56.28 -53.24
CA TYR A 130 -20.40 -55.47 -53.53
C TYR A 130 -20.53 -55.13 -55.01
N ASN A 131 -19.43 -54.68 -55.65
CA ASN A 131 -19.35 -54.41 -57.06
C ASN A 131 -19.69 -55.64 -57.91
N ASP A 132 -19.26 -56.82 -57.46
CA ASP A 132 -19.56 -58.12 -58.08
C ASP A 132 -20.97 -58.62 -57.72
N LYS A 133 -21.77 -57.83 -56.96
CA LYS A 133 -23.13 -58.17 -56.51
C LYS A 133 -23.24 -59.44 -55.66
N LEU A 134 -22.19 -59.75 -54.89
CA LEU A 134 -22.09 -60.93 -54.05
C LEU A 134 -22.50 -60.69 -52.59
N ILE A 135 -22.67 -59.43 -52.16
CA ILE A 135 -23.10 -59.01 -50.82
C ILE A 135 -24.23 -57.99 -50.88
N SER A 136 -24.90 -57.78 -49.74
CA SER A 136 -25.99 -56.82 -49.59
C SER A 136 -25.46 -55.38 -49.42
N ALA A 137 -26.33 -54.39 -49.70
CA ALA A 137 -26.00 -52.99 -49.42
C ALA A 137 -25.75 -52.72 -47.93
N GLU A 138 -26.51 -53.42 -47.05
CA GLU A 138 -26.32 -53.31 -45.61
C GLU A 138 -24.92 -53.76 -45.15
N GLU A 139 -24.37 -54.83 -45.76
CA GLU A 139 -23.03 -55.31 -45.44
C GLU A 139 -21.95 -54.39 -45.94
N TYR A 140 -22.14 -53.78 -47.12
CA TYR A 140 -21.27 -52.74 -47.63
C TYR A 140 -21.27 -51.49 -46.71
N GLU A 141 -22.43 -50.99 -46.29
CA GLU A 141 -22.55 -49.85 -45.38
C GLU A 141 -21.90 -50.11 -44.03
N LYS A 142 -22.03 -51.33 -43.46
CA LYS A 142 -21.29 -51.76 -42.23
C LYS A 142 -19.79 -51.65 -42.43
N GLY A 143 -19.27 -52.07 -43.54
CA GLY A 143 -17.86 -51.98 -43.86
C GLY A 143 -17.38 -50.52 -43.93
N GLU A 144 -18.16 -49.65 -44.61
CA GLU A 144 -17.87 -48.21 -44.70
C GLU A 144 -17.88 -47.53 -43.31
N VAL A 145 -18.86 -47.85 -42.44
CA VAL A 145 -18.91 -47.34 -41.08
C VAL A 145 -17.72 -47.81 -40.28
N SER A 146 -17.30 -49.07 -40.43
CA SER A 146 -16.10 -49.63 -39.73
C SER A 146 -14.80 -48.86 -40.08
N VAL A 147 -14.59 -48.58 -41.36
CA VAL A 147 -13.43 -47.79 -41.81
C VAL A 147 -13.47 -46.36 -41.24
N LYS A 148 -14.63 -45.72 -41.28
CA LYS A 148 -14.78 -44.36 -40.71
C LYS A 148 -14.51 -44.36 -39.21
N GLN A 149 -15.05 -45.36 -38.47
CA GLN A 149 -14.78 -45.47 -37.03
C GLN A 149 -13.28 -45.67 -36.71
N ALA A 150 -12.62 -46.55 -37.42
CA ALA A 150 -11.22 -46.82 -37.24
C ALA A 150 -10.32 -45.59 -37.60
N GLY A 151 -10.75 -44.82 -38.61
CA GLY A 151 -10.12 -43.55 -39.01
C GLY A 151 -10.26 -42.48 -37.93
N GLU A 152 -11.45 -42.32 -37.31
CA GLU A 152 -11.67 -41.38 -36.22
C GLU A 152 -10.92 -41.79 -34.97
N GLU A 153 -10.82 -43.11 -34.66
CA GLU A 153 -10.01 -43.59 -33.55
C GLU A 153 -8.51 -43.27 -33.73
N LEU A 154 -8.01 -43.46 -34.95
CA LEU A 154 -6.62 -43.11 -35.29
C LEU A 154 -6.37 -41.59 -35.16
N GLN A 155 -7.28 -40.76 -35.65
CA GLN A 155 -7.19 -39.32 -35.53
C GLN A 155 -7.18 -38.88 -34.06
N THR A 156 -8.07 -39.45 -33.26
CA THR A 156 -8.14 -39.18 -31.79
C THR A 156 -6.86 -39.59 -31.10
N ALA A 157 -6.26 -40.74 -31.45
CA ALA A 157 -5.00 -41.19 -30.90
C ALA A 157 -3.83 -40.23 -31.27
N LYS A 158 -3.80 -39.74 -32.53
CA LYS A 158 -2.82 -38.76 -32.98
C LYS A 158 -2.96 -37.42 -32.27
N ASP A 159 -4.17 -36.93 -32.13
CA ASP A 159 -4.47 -35.69 -31.40
C ASP A 159 -4.03 -35.78 -29.94
N ASN A 160 -4.30 -36.91 -29.27
CA ASN A 160 -3.83 -37.16 -27.92
C ASN A 160 -2.30 -37.18 -27.81
N LEU A 161 -1.60 -37.81 -28.77
CA LEU A 161 -0.14 -37.79 -28.80
C LEU A 161 0.42 -36.37 -28.99
N GLU A 162 -0.20 -35.56 -29.83
CA GLU A 162 0.17 -34.16 -30.05
C GLU A 162 -0.04 -33.34 -28.77
N ILE A 163 -1.16 -33.54 -28.05
CA ILE A 163 -1.39 -32.90 -26.74
C ILE A 163 -0.30 -33.29 -25.73
N VAL A 164 0.08 -34.56 -25.65
CA VAL A 164 1.13 -35.01 -24.73
C VAL A 164 2.49 -34.42 -25.10
N LYS A 165 2.83 -34.29 -26.40
CA LYS A 165 4.10 -33.75 -26.87
C LYS A 165 4.18 -32.24 -26.82
N GLU A 166 3.14 -31.55 -27.25
CA GLU A 166 3.16 -30.12 -27.50
C GLU A 166 2.22 -29.30 -26.60
N GLY A 167 1.35 -30.00 -25.83
CA GLY A 167 0.36 -29.37 -24.96
C GLY A 167 -0.86 -28.82 -25.70
N ILE A 168 -0.89 -28.92 -27.03
CA ILE A 168 -2.00 -28.44 -27.89
C ILE A 168 -2.16 -29.32 -29.12
N THR A 169 -3.34 -29.30 -29.74
CA THR A 169 -3.52 -29.81 -31.10
C THR A 169 -3.48 -28.66 -32.10
N LYS A 170 -3.14 -28.93 -33.36
CA LYS A 170 -3.15 -27.94 -34.45
C LYS A 170 -4.49 -27.28 -34.66
N ASN A 171 -5.57 -28.01 -34.40
CA ASN A 171 -6.95 -27.53 -34.53
C ASN A 171 -7.38 -26.59 -33.39
N SER A 172 -6.66 -26.59 -32.27
CA SER A 172 -6.97 -25.81 -31.06
C SER A 172 -5.92 -24.74 -30.75
N ALA A 173 -5.14 -24.32 -31.71
CA ALA A 173 -4.03 -23.35 -31.53
C ALA A 173 -4.47 -22.01 -30.93
N SER A 174 -5.73 -21.59 -31.12
CA SER A 174 -6.32 -20.41 -30.49
C SER A 174 -6.51 -20.53 -28.98
N PHE A 175 -6.65 -21.77 -28.47
CA PHE A 175 -6.81 -22.09 -27.05
C PHE A 175 -5.53 -22.66 -26.44
N SER A 176 -4.39 -22.35 -27.04
CA SER A 176 -3.09 -22.89 -26.60
C SER A 176 -2.77 -22.52 -25.15
N SER A 177 -2.71 -23.52 -24.28
CA SER A 177 -2.24 -23.40 -22.89
C SER A 177 -0.72 -23.17 -22.78
N THR A 178 0.02 -23.35 -23.89
CA THR A 178 1.48 -23.09 -23.94
C THR A 178 1.80 -21.60 -24.07
N LEU A 179 0.87 -20.78 -24.59
CA LEU A 179 1.01 -19.32 -24.65
C LEU A 179 0.36 -18.69 -23.43
N ILE A 180 1.17 -18.16 -22.54
CA ILE A 180 0.69 -17.50 -21.34
C ILE A 180 0.28 -16.09 -21.69
N ARG A 181 -1.01 -15.79 -21.43
CA ARG A 181 -1.65 -14.52 -21.79
C ARG A 181 -2.05 -13.76 -20.54
N SER A 182 -2.03 -12.43 -20.64
CA SER A 182 -2.60 -11.58 -19.58
C SER A 182 -4.11 -11.77 -19.48
N THR A 183 -4.59 -11.89 -18.25
CA THR A 183 -6.02 -11.98 -17.94
C THR A 183 -6.69 -10.62 -17.79
N ILE A 184 -5.89 -9.55 -17.59
CA ILE A 184 -6.35 -8.17 -17.45
C ILE A 184 -5.55 -7.23 -18.35
N THR A 185 -6.07 -6.03 -18.55
CA THR A 185 -5.33 -4.91 -19.16
C THR A 185 -4.68 -4.09 -18.07
N GLY A 186 -3.38 -3.79 -18.17
CA GLY A 186 -2.67 -3.02 -17.17
C GLY A 186 -1.18 -2.86 -17.45
N LEU A 187 -0.44 -2.51 -16.42
CA LEU A 187 1.01 -2.42 -16.42
C LEU A 187 1.61 -3.70 -15.81
N ILE A 188 2.65 -4.23 -16.43
CA ILE A 188 3.42 -5.34 -15.88
C ILE A 188 4.33 -4.79 -14.79
N LEU A 189 4.08 -5.18 -13.54
CA LEU A 189 4.86 -4.74 -12.38
C LEU A 189 6.17 -5.54 -12.26
N ASP A 190 6.10 -6.86 -12.48
CA ASP A 190 7.23 -7.76 -12.34
C ASP A 190 7.10 -8.96 -13.28
N VAL A 191 8.25 -9.49 -13.73
CA VAL A 191 8.40 -10.73 -14.51
C VAL A 191 9.54 -11.55 -13.87
N PRO A 192 9.26 -12.34 -12.83
CA PRO A 192 10.30 -13.03 -12.07
C PRO A 192 10.95 -14.21 -12.80
N ILE A 193 10.43 -14.57 -13.98
CA ILE A 193 10.91 -15.72 -14.77
C ILE A 193 11.90 -15.31 -15.86
N LYS A 194 12.74 -16.27 -16.27
CA LYS A 194 13.69 -16.14 -17.39
C LYS A 194 13.55 -17.33 -18.33
N VAL A 195 13.98 -17.16 -19.58
CA VAL A 195 14.09 -18.25 -20.55
C VAL A 195 14.95 -19.35 -19.95
N GLY A 196 14.46 -20.60 -20.03
CA GLY A 196 15.08 -21.77 -19.43
C GLY A 196 14.60 -22.10 -18.00
N ASN A 197 13.85 -21.22 -17.33
CA ASN A 197 13.28 -21.55 -16.04
C ASN A 197 12.18 -22.62 -16.17
N SER A 198 12.15 -23.56 -15.21
CA SER A 198 11.07 -24.51 -15.04
C SER A 198 9.88 -23.83 -14.35
N VAL A 199 8.68 -24.04 -14.85
CA VAL A 199 7.44 -23.51 -14.29
C VAL A 199 6.44 -24.61 -14.04
N ILE A 200 5.67 -24.46 -12.97
CA ILE A 200 4.68 -25.45 -12.50
C ILE A 200 3.31 -24.77 -12.49
N MET A 201 2.29 -25.45 -13.03
CA MET A 201 0.91 -24.99 -12.97
C MET A 201 0.40 -25.00 -11.53
N SER A 202 -0.53 -24.11 -11.21
CA SER A 202 -1.24 -24.09 -9.93
C SER A 202 -2.12 -25.33 -9.78
N ASN A 203 -2.12 -25.94 -8.59
CA ASN A 203 -3.01 -27.05 -8.23
C ASN A 203 -3.35 -26.97 -6.73
N THR A 204 -4.13 -27.94 -6.23
CA THR A 204 -4.59 -27.99 -4.82
C THR A 204 -3.43 -28.00 -3.79
N PHE A 205 -2.24 -28.44 -4.18
CA PHE A 205 -1.07 -28.58 -3.29
C PHE A 205 0.01 -27.53 -3.55
N ASN A 206 -0.09 -26.77 -4.65
CA ASN A 206 0.94 -25.83 -5.05
C ASN A 206 0.31 -24.60 -5.73
N ASP A 207 0.65 -23.42 -5.25
CA ASP A 207 0.19 -22.14 -5.82
C ASP A 207 0.64 -21.89 -7.26
N GLY A 208 1.59 -22.68 -7.77
CA GLY A 208 2.15 -22.53 -9.09
C GLY A 208 3.18 -21.39 -9.19
N THR A 209 3.89 -21.37 -10.31
CA THR A 209 4.93 -20.35 -10.57
C THR A 209 4.29 -19.08 -11.11
N THR A 210 4.57 -17.92 -10.53
CA THR A 210 4.17 -16.62 -11.09
C THR A 210 5.03 -16.31 -12.31
N ILE A 211 4.38 -16.02 -13.44
CA ILE A 211 5.03 -15.65 -14.70
C ILE A 211 5.22 -14.14 -14.79
N ALA A 212 4.18 -13.40 -14.46
CA ALA A 212 4.17 -11.94 -14.41
C ALA A 212 3.12 -11.47 -13.41
N THR A 213 3.35 -10.29 -12.88
CA THR A 213 2.38 -9.56 -12.07
C THR A 213 1.87 -8.38 -12.89
N VAL A 214 0.55 -8.31 -13.09
CA VAL A 214 -0.09 -7.26 -13.88
C VAL A 214 -1.09 -6.52 -13.02
N ALA A 215 -1.10 -5.18 -13.10
CA ALA A 215 -1.97 -4.35 -12.30
C ALA A 215 -2.51 -3.14 -13.08
N ASN A 216 -3.69 -2.66 -12.67
CA ASN A 216 -4.24 -1.41 -13.16
C ASN A 216 -3.69 -0.24 -12.33
N MET A 217 -2.74 0.50 -12.89
CA MET A 217 -2.09 1.63 -12.22
C MET A 217 -2.93 2.92 -12.21
N ASN A 218 -4.12 2.92 -12.82
CA ASN A 218 -5.04 4.08 -12.78
C ASN A 218 -5.96 4.04 -11.54
N ASP A 219 -6.02 2.92 -10.83
CA ASP A 219 -6.80 2.76 -9.60
C ASP A 219 -5.87 2.34 -8.47
N LEU A 220 -5.36 3.36 -7.79
CA LEU A 220 -4.42 3.19 -6.68
C LEU A 220 -5.13 3.36 -5.34
N ILE A 221 -4.74 2.54 -4.39
CA ILE A 221 -5.17 2.64 -3.00
C ILE A 221 -3.96 2.79 -2.08
N PHE A 222 -4.17 3.50 -0.99
CA PHE A 222 -3.33 3.39 0.18
C PHE A 222 -3.77 2.18 1.00
N ARG A 223 -2.85 1.30 1.34
CA ARG A 223 -3.04 0.22 2.29
C ARG A 223 -2.08 0.43 3.43
N GLY A 224 -2.59 0.59 4.63
CA GLY A 224 -1.78 0.85 5.82
C GLY A 224 -2.42 0.33 7.08
N ASN A 225 -1.73 0.55 8.18
CA ASN A 225 -2.15 0.09 9.49
C ASN A 225 -2.38 1.28 10.42
N ILE A 226 -3.42 1.20 11.24
CA ILE A 226 -3.75 2.14 12.30
C ILE A 226 -3.76 1.42 13.65
N ASP A 227 -3.34 2.12 14.69
CA ASP A 227 -3.29 1.59 16.05
C ASP A 227 -4.68 1.37 16.65
N GLU A 228 -4.82 0.39 17.56
CA GLU A 228 -6.06 0.05 18.27
C GLU A 228 -6.64 1.25 19.03
N THR A 229 -5.80 2.13 19.57
CA THR A 229 -6.23 3.29 20.33
C THR A 229 -6.92 4.36 19.48
N GLU A 230 -6.64 4.37 18.18
CA GLU A 230 -7.15 5.37 17.24
C GLU A 230 -8.26 4.82 16.35
N VAL A 231 -8.30 3.51 16.06
CA VAL A 231 -9.27 2.90 15.13
C VAL A 231 -10.72 3.15 15.54
N GLY A 232 -11.01 3.23 16.83
CA GLY A 232 -12.37 3.50 17.34
C GLY A 232 -12.93 4.89 17.01
N ARG A 233 -12.07 5.80 16.52
CA ARG A 233 -12.45 7.16 16.11
C ARG A 233 -12.57 7.32 14.59
N VAL A 234 -12.13 6.31 13.84
CA VAL A 234 -12.04 6.35 12.39
C VAL A 234 -13.24 5.60 11.80
N HIS A 235 -13.82 6.13 10.72
CA HIS A 235 -14.91 5.48 10.00
C HIS A 235 -14.77 5.69 8.47
N GLU A 236 -15.41 4.83 7.71
CA GLU A 236 -15.42 4.92 6.26
C GLU A 236 -16.01 6.26 5.78
N GLY A 237 -15.46 6.78 4.69
CA GLY A 237 -15.82 8.08 4.12
C GLY A 237 -15.03 9.26 4.68
N MET A 238 -14.18 9.07 5.70
CA MET A 238 -13.34 10.15 6.20
C MET A 238 -12.32 10.61 5.16
N PRO A 239 -12.08 11.95 5.07
CA PRO A 239 -11.03 12.48 4.21
C PRO A 239 -9.65 12.16 4.78
N VAL A 240 -8.75 11.81 3.87
CA VAL A 240 -7.37 11.43 4.16
C VAL A 240 -6.43 12.29 3.32
N LYS A 241 -5.42 12.88 3.94
CA LYS A 241 -4.30 13.52 3.25
C LYS A 241 -3.14 12.57 3.21
N LEU A 242 -2.74 12.18 2.00
CA LEU A 242 -1.69 11.20 1.78
C LEU A 242 -0.40 11.88 1.37
N THR A 243 0.68 11.59 2.07
CA THR A 243 2.04 12.02 1.71
C THR A 243 2.87 10.79 1.35
N ILE A 244 3.36 10.75 0.11
CA ILE A 244 4.17 9.64 -0.39
C ILE A 244 5.65 9.98 -0.19
N GLY A 245 6.40 9.08 0.44
CA GLY A 245 7.81 9.32 0.79
C GLY A 245 8.72 9.67 -0.40
N ALA A 246 8.44 9.09 -1.58
CA ALA A 246 9.17 9.39 -2.81
C ALA A 246 8.76 10.73 -3.46
N LEU A 247 7.64 11.34 -3.06
CA LEU A 247 7.04 12.55 -3.63
C LEU A 247 6.72 13.57 -2.53
N GLN A 248 7.70 13.86 -1.67
CA GLN A 248 7.54 14.64 -0.42
C GLN A 248 6.92 16.04 -0.60
N ASN A 249 6.99 16.61 -1.79
CA ASN A 249 6.44 17.94 -2.07
C ASN A 249 4.98 17.91 -2.57
N LEU A 250 4.39 16.71 -2.67
CA LEU A 250 3.03 16.51 -3.14
C LEU A 250 2.19 15.84 -2.05
N SER A 251 1.01 16.41 -1.83
CA SER A 251 -0.03 15.79 -1.02
C SER A 251 -1.18 15.36 -1.92
N PHE A 252 -1.70 14.18 -1.68
CA PHE A 252 -2.79 13.58 -2.44
C PHE A 252 -4.02 13.47 -1.56
N ASP A 253 -5.15 13.88 -2.09
CA ASP A 253 -6.42 13.64 -1.42
C ASP A 253 -6.82 12.19 -1.60
N ALA A 254 -7.27 11.59 -0.52
CA ALA A 254 -7.78 10.22 -0.51
C ALA A 254 -9.03 10.13 0.37
N THR A 255 -9.80 9.09 0.18
CA THR A 255 -10.98 8.80 0.99
C THR A 255 -10.87 7.42 1.59
N LEU A 256 -11.10 7.30 2.89
CA LEU A 256 -11.08 6.03 3.59
C LEU A 256 -12.26 5.17 3.15
N GLU A 257 -11.98 3.99 2.58
CA GLU A 257 -13.02 3.08 2.05
C GLU A 257 -13.25 1.85 2.91
N TYR A 258 -12.23 1.43 3.65
CA TYR A 258 -12.29 0.17 4.38
C TYR A 258 -11.45 0.23 5.66
N ILE A 259 -12.02 -0.35 6.71
CA ILE A 259 -11.34 -0.59 7.98
C ILE A 259 -11.51 -2.08 8.32
N SER A 260 -10.42 -2.80 8.56
CA SER A 260 -10.48 -4.22 8.90
C SER A 260 -11.25 -4.43 10.21
N PRO A 261 -12.25 -5.33 10.23
CA PRO A 261 -12.94 -5.69 11.48
C PRO A 261 -12.08 -6.56 12.41
N LYS A 262 -10.92 -7.02 11.93
CA LYS A 262 -9.99 -7.85 12.69
C LYS A 262 -8.64 -7.16 12.81
N GLY A 263 -8.20 -6.97 14.05
CA GLY A 263 -6.83 -6.54 14.35
C GLY A 263 -5.82 -7.68 14.16
N VAL A 264 -4.61 -7.31 13.81
CA VAL A 264 -3.45 -8.19 13.69
C VAL A 264 -2.38 -7.66 14.63
N GLU A 265 -1.80 -8.52 15.46
CA GLU A 265 -0.66 -8.14 16.29
C GLU A 265 0.60 -8.09 15.44
N GLU A 266 1.18 -6.91 15.34
CA GLU A 266 2.44 -6.66 14.63
C GLU A 266 3.39 -5.91 15.57
N ASN A 267 4.61 -6.45 15.76
CA ASN A 267 5.63 -5.87 16.63
C ASN A 267 5.16 -5.59 18.09
N GLY A 268 4.22 -6.39 18.61
CA GLY A 268 3.70 -6.25 19.97
C GLY A 268 2.60 -5.18 20.14
N ALA A 269 2.08 -4.64 19.05
CA ALA A 269 0.94 -3.72 19.04
C ALA A 269 -0.20 -4.28 18.16
N ASN A 270 -1.44 -4.11 18.62
CA ASN A 270 -2.60 -4.44 17.80
C ASN A 270 -2.83 -3.37 16.76
N GLN A 271 -2.80 -3.77 15.49
CA GLN A 271 -3.00 -2.90 14.36
C GLN A 271 -4.18 -3.35 13.50
N PHE A 272 -4.86 -2.40 12.91
CA PHE A 272 -6.00 -2.64 12.01
C PHE A 272 -5.66 -2.15 10.61
N GLU A 273 -5.82 -3.03 9.62
CA GLU A 273 -5.63 -2.65 8.22
C GLU A 273 -6.71 -1.65 7.80
N ILE A 274 -6.28 -0.60 7.13
CA ILE A 274 -7.16 0.38 6.48
C ILE A 274 -6.80 0.51 5.00
N LYS A 275 -7.83 0.85 4.18
CA LYS A 275 -7.65 1.15 2.76
C LYS A 275 -8.31 2.48 2.43
N ALA A 276 -7.60 3.31 1.68
CA ALA A 276 -8.12 4.59 1.20
C ALA A 276 -7.91 4.70 -0.32
N ALA A 277 -8.94 5.10 -1.04
CA ALA A 277 -8.85 5.38 -2.48
C ALA A 277 -8.12 6.70 -2.71
N ILE A 278 -7.15 6.70 -3.60
CA ILE A 278 -6.30 7.86 -3.89
C ILE A 278 -6.84 8.58 -5.12
N ALA A 279 -7.09 9.88 -4.99
CA ALA A 279 -7.38 10.76 -6.12
C ALA A 279 -6.04 11.27 -6.70
N ALA A 280 -5.35 10.42 -7.48
CA ALA A 280 -4.09 10.81 -8.11
C ALA A 280 -4.37 11.51 -9.45
N PRO A 281 -3.76 12.66 -9.75
CA PRO A 281 -3.83 13.26 -11.06
C PRO A 281 -3.01 12.45 -12.08
N ASP A 282 -3.50 12.32 -13.31
CA ASP A 282 -2.86 11.56 -14.41
C ASP A 282 -1.42 12.01 -14.73
N SER A 283 -1.05 13.23 -14.31
CA SER A 283 0.28 13.80 -14.56
C SER A 283 1.38 13.25 -13.65
N VAL A 284 1.03 12.50 -12.59
CA VAL A 284 2.00 12.00 -11.60
C VAL A 284 2.11 10.48 -11.69
N GLN A 285 3.29 10.00 -12.03
CA GLN A 285 3.56 8.57 -12.03
C GLN A 285 3.87 8.08 -10.60
N ILE A 286 2.93 7.40 -9.99
CA ILE A 286 3.10 6.72 -8.71
C ILE A 286 3.44 5.25 -8.98
N ARG A 287 4.46 4.73 -8.32
CA ARG A 287 4.83 3.32 -8.42
C ARG A 287 4.20 2.51 -7.28
N SER A 288 3.81 1.28 -7.59
CA SER A 288 3.39 0.33 -6.56
C SER A 288 4.49 0.10 -5.53
N GLY A 289 4.11 -0.01 -4.25
CA GLY A 289 5.04 -0.24 -3.16
C GLY A 289 5.67 1.03 -2.55
N TYR A 290 5.36 2.23 -3.04
CA TYR A 290 5.83 3.45 -2.39
C TYR A 290 5.28 3.56 -0.98
N SER A 291 6.15 3.82 -0.01
CA SER A 291 5.76 4.11 1.37
C SER A 291 5.00 5.43 1.43
N ALA A 292 3.94 5.46 2.22
CA ALA A 292 3.10 6.63 2.38
C ALA A 292 2.62 6.77 3.82
N ASN A 293 2.40 8.02 4.24
CA ASN A 293 1.75 8.39 5.47
C ASN A 293 0.38 8.98 5.15
N ALA A 294 -0.63 8.46 5.81
CA ALA A 294 -2.01 8.89 5.68
C ALA A 294 -2.42 9.66 6.93
N GLU A 295 -2.69 10.94 6.78
CA GLU A 295 -3.28 11.78 7.82
C GLU A 295 -4.80 11.73 7.66
N ILE A 296 -5.48 11.01 8.56
CA ILE A 296 -6.93 10.86 8.58
C ILE A 296 -7.50 11.99 9.42
N VAL A 297 -8.39 12.79 8.83
CA VAL A 297 -9.02 13.92 9.52
C VAL A 297 -10.17 13.42 10.39
N LEU A 298 -9.96 13.43 11.70
CA LEU A 298 -10.94 12.97 12.70
C LEU A 298 -12.01 14.01 13.00
N ASP A 299 -11.60 15.28 13.04
CA ASP A 299 -12.49 16.41 13.35
C ASP A 299 -11.95 17.69 12.74
N ARG A 300 -12.83 18.64 12.42
CA ARG A 300 -12.48 19.90 11.79
C ARG A 300 -13.26 21.07 12.38
N ALA A 301 -12.54 22.09 12.81
CA ALA A 301 -13.12 23.36 13.23
C ALA A 301 -12.70 24.47 12.26
N GLN A 302 -13.67 25.02 11.53
CA GLN A 302 -13.42 26.07 10.54
C GLN A 302 -13.53 27.44 11.16
N LYS A 303 -12.65 28.37 10.74
CA LYS A 303 -12.67 29.81 11.12
C LYS A 303 -12.79 30.00 12.63
N THR A 304 -12.07 29.23 13.40
CA THR A 304 -12.06 29.31 14.86
C THR A 304 -10.93 30.19 15.35
N LEU A 305 -11.17 30.93 16.45
CA LEU A 305 -10.10 31.65 17.15
C LEU A 305 -9.20 30.64 17.83
N ALA A 306 -7.92 30.64 17.49
CA ALA A 306 -6.95 29.66 18.00
C ALA A 306 -5.73 30.32 18.63
N VAL A 307 -5.18 29.65 19.63
CA VAL A 307 -3.94 30.02 20.30
C VAL A 307 -3.05 28.78 20.43
N PRO A 308 -1.72 28.91 20.52
CA PRO A 308 -0.87 27.79 20.84
C PRO A 308 -1.25 27.16 22.17
N GLU A 309 -1.38 25.84 22.20
CA GLU A 309 -1.79 25.09 23.43
C GLU A 309 -0.86 25.36 24.60
N SER A 310 0.42 25.64 24.34
CA SER A 310 1.43 26.02 25.35
C SER A 310 1.13 27.32 26.10
N THR A 311 0.19 28.14 25.64
CA THR A 311 -0.22 29.40 26.32
C THR A 311 -1.34 29.19 27.34
N ILE A 312 -1.91 27.98 27.40
CA ILE A 312 -3.04 27.67 28.24
C ILE A 312 -2.59 27.00 29.52
N GLU A 313 -3.14 27.45 30.63
CA GLU A 313 -3.01 26.82 31.94
C GLU A 313 -4.22 25.94 32.21
N PHE A 314 -3.98 24.62 32.35
CA PHE A 314 -4.99 23.65 32.76
C PHE A 314 -4.94 23.48 34.30
N ASN A 315 -6.04 23.75 34.97
CA ASN A 315 -6.17 23.58 36.41
C ASN A 315 -7.46 22.80 36.76
N GLY A 316 -7.32 21.48 36.80
CA GLY A 316 -8.49 20.57 36.91
C GLY A 316 -9.40 20.74 35.69
N ASP A 317 -10.70 20.96 35.96
CA ASP A 317 -11.71 21.15 34.89
C ASP A 317 -11.75 22.57 34.31
N SER A 318 -10.92 23.48 34.82
CA SER A 318 -10.91 24.88 34.40
C SER A 318 -9.67 25.22 33.60
N THR A 319 -9.87 25.99 32.53
CA THR A 319 -8.80 26.44 31.64
C THR A 319 -8.66 27.95 31.70
N PHE A 320 -7.42 28.42 31.71
CA PHE A 320 -7.09 29.83 31.86
C PHE A 320 -6.04 30.25 30.85
N VAL A 321 -6.08 31.53 30.50
CA VAL A 321 -4.98 32.22 29.78
C VAL A 321 -4.59 33.47 30.53
N TYR A 322 -3.36 33.94 30.29
CA TYR A 322 -2.88 35.20 30.83
C TYR A 322 -2.93 36.28 29.75
N VAL A 323 -3.87 37.19 29.88
CA VAL A 323 -4.07 38.31 28.94
C VAL A 323 -3.29 39.52 29.44
N MET A 324 -2.50 40.13 28.55
CA MET A 324 -1.73 41.32 28.88
C MET A 324 -2.66 42.52 29.05
N THR A 325 -2.63 43.15 30.22
CA THR A 325 -3.39 44.37 30.55
C THR A 325 -2.54 45.62 30.43
N ASP A 326 -1.23 45.54 30.68
CA ASP A 326 -0.31 46.66 30.64
C ASP A 326 1.08 46.21 30.15
N SER A 327 1.74 47.05 29.40
CA SER A 327 3.08 46.75 28.85
C SER A 327 4.19 47.63 29.42
N VAL A 328 3.87 48.72 30.12
CA VAL A 328 4.83 49.72 30.63
C VAL A 328 4.52 50.07 32.08
N PRO A 329 5.45 50.13 33.02
CA PRO A 329 6.91 49.88 32.86
C PRO A 329 7.29 48.39 32.88
N VAL A 330 6.36 47.49 33.27
CA VAL A 330 6.54 46.03 33.33
C VAL A 330 5.28 45.39 32.81
N GLN A 331 5.41 44.32 32.05
CA GLN A 331 4.29 43.54 31.54
C GLN A 331 3.42 43.04 32.71
N LYS A 332 2.13 43.37 32.65
CA LYS A 332 1.14 42.82 33.60
C LYS A 332 0.16 41.93 32.85
N PHE A 333 -0.14 40.79 33.45
CA PHE A 333 -1.04 39.80 32.91
C PHE A 333 -2.19 39.54 33.90
N GLU A 334 -3.40 39.48 33.36
CA GLU A 334 -4.58 39.04 34.09
C GLU A 334 -4.91 37.62 33.73
N ARG A 335 -5.13 36.79 34.75
CA ARG A 335 -5.55 35.40 34.58
C ARG A 335 -7.03 35.36 34.27
N ARG A 336 -7.40 34.97 33.05
CA ARG A 336 -8.78 34.96 32.55
C ARG A 336 -9.25 33.54 32.26
N PRO A 337 -10.45 33.14 32.74
CA PRO A 337 -11.03 31.85 32.42
C PRO A 337 -11.47 31.84 30.96
N ILE A 338 -11.24 30.72 30.30
CA ILE A 338 -11.61 30.47 28.91
C ILE A 338 -12.35 29.17 28.75
N GLN A 339 -13.15 29.07 27.68
CA GLN A 339 -13.70 27.80 27.23
C GLN A 339 -12.94 27.38 25.97
N VAL A 340 -12.32 26.23 26.04
CA VAL A 340 -11.56 25.65 24.92
C VAL A 340 -12.45 24.73 24.07
N GLY A 341 -12.05 24.55 22.84
CA GLY A 341 -12.67 23.64 21.90
C GLY A 341 -11.71 22.52 21.51
N MET A 342 -11.69 22.21 20.20
CA MET A 342 -10.82 21.20 19.64
C MET A 342 -9.35 21.66 19.68
N SER A 343 -8.43 20.74 19.92
CA SER A 343 -6.99 20.90 19.79
C SER A 343 -6.44 19.99 18.70
N ASP A 344 -5.48 20.48 17.93
CA ASP A 344 -4.68 19.71 16.97
C ASP A 344 -3.33 19.25 17.56
N GLY A 345 -3.09 19.51 18.87
CA GLY A 345 -1.84 19.22 19.58
C GLY A 345 -0.81 20.35 19.51
N ILE A 346 -1.00 21.35 18.67
CA ILE A 346 -0.15 22.54 18.54
C ILE A 346 -0.95 23.79 18.93
N LYS A 347 -2.16 23.94 18.38
CA LYS A 347 -3.10 25.02 18.62
C LYS A 347 -4.39 24.46 19.17
N ILE A 348 -5.07 25.29 19.94
CA ILE A 348 -6.36 24.94 20.50
C ILE A 348 -7.39 26.03 20.19
N ALA A 349 -8.58 25.60 19.81
CA ALA A 349 -9.71 26.49 19.53
C ALA A 349 -10.21 27.11 20.82
N ILE A 350 -10.52 28.40 20.80
CA ILE A 350 -11.15 29.12 21.90
C ILE A 350 -12.61 29.45 21.55
N LYS A 351 -13.54 28.89 22.35
CA LYS A 351 -14.98 29.13 22.19
C LYS A 351 -15.43 30.46 22.80
N SER A 352 -14.84 30.82 23.95
CA SER A 352 -15.16 32.08 24.64
C SER A 352 -14.09 32.45 25.67
N GLY A 353 -14.05 33.71 26.09
CA GLY A 353 -13.18 34.23 27.15
C GLY A 353 -12.12 35.22 26.65
N ILE A 354 -11.77 35.22 25.37
CA ILE A 354 -10.81 36.15 24.77
C ILE A 354 -11.30 36.62 23.39
N SER A 355 -10.72 37.72 22.91
CA SER A 355 -10.94 38.28 21.59
C SER A 355 -9.69 38.18 20.69
N ALA A 356 -9.87 38.35 19.38
CA ALA A 356 -8.77 38.34 18.42
C ALA A 356 -7.76 39.49 18.61
N GLN A 357 -8.07 40.48 19.43
CA GLN A 357 -7.18 41.62 19.69
C GLN A 357 -6.40 41.50 21.01
N ASP A 358 -6.75 40.53 21.84
CA ASP A 358 -6.09 40.31 23.12
C ASP A 358 -4.65 39.83 22.89
N LYS A 359 -3.72 40.27 23.73
CA LYS A 359 -2.34 39.78 23.73
C LYS A 359 -2.16 38.81 24.85
N ILE A 360 -1.80 37.56 24.50
CA ILE A 360 -1.69 36.44 25.43
C ILE A 360 -0.21 36.23 25.77
N ARG A 361 0.05 35.86 27.02
CA ARG A 361 1.40 35.49 27.49
C ARG A 361 1.87 34.21 26.81
N GLY A 362 2.95 34.30 26.07
CA GLY A 362 3.67 33.19 25.49
C GLY A 362 4.80 32.67 26.38
N ALA A 363 5.83 32.16 25.73
CA ALA A 363 7.03 31.67 26.42
C ALA A 363 7.84 32.79 27.05
N GLU A 364 8.61 32.47 28.08
CA GLU A 364 9.59 33.37 28.66
C GLU A 364 10.70 33.69 27.64
N LYS A 365 10.91 34.97 27.37
CA LYS A 365 11.98 35.41 26.50
C LYS A 365 13.31 35.28 27.25
N LYS A 366 14.09 34.26 26.88
CA LYS A 366 15.45 34.12 27.40
C LYS A 366 16.36 35.14 26.72
N ASP A 367 16.95 36.03 27.52
CA ASP A 367 18.06 36.95 27.09
C ASP A 367 19.28 36.14 26.67
#